data_9998adb970df0195a3976cb0e759916a
#
_entry.id   9998adb970df0195a3976cb0e759916a
#
_cell.length_a   1.000
_cell.length_b   1.000
_cell.length_c   1.000
_cell.angle_alpha   90.00
_cell.angle_beta   90.00
_cell.angle_gamma   90.00
#
_symmetry.space_group_name_H-M   'P 1'
#
loop_
_entity.id
_entity.type
_entity.pdbx_description
1 polymer ?
#
loop_
_entity_poly.entity_id
_entity_poly.type
_entity_poly.pdbx_seq_one_letter_code
_entity_poly.pdbx_strand_id
1 'polypeptide(L)'
;MITRDLGVNVELSGGIRDDAAVERALATGAQRISIGTAALEQPEWIEDILARYGDKVAVDLAVREDGGEWRTAGNGWVSDGGDLWEVLERLDAAGCQRFVVTDVSKDGTLTGPNIELLREVAMATEAKITASGGISSVEDLRELALYENEGIDSAIIGKALYEGNFTLDEALAAVAEVEPLPAEETIDPFDPEDN
;
A
#
# COMPACT_ATOMS: atom_id res chain seq x y z
N MET A 1 -16.59 -11.18 15.17
CA MET A 1 -15.92 -11.85 14.97
C MET A 1 -15.71 -12.61 13.71
N ILE A 2 -15.87 -11.87 12.64
CA ILE A 2 -15.70 -12.36 11.25
C ILE A 2 -14.37 -13.09 11.06
N THR A 3 -13.27 -12.53 11.59
CA THR A 3 -11.91 -13.09 11.47
C THR A 3 -11.75 -14.51 12.04
N ARG A 4 -12.41 -14.81 13.18
CA ARG A 4 -12.29 -16.12 13.84
C ARG A 4 -13.20 -17.18 13.24
N ASP A 5 -14.35 -16.76 12.73
CA ASP A 5 -15.40 -17.66 12.29
C ASP A 5 -15.22 -18.12 10.85
N LEU A 6 -14.56 -17.30 10.02
CA LEU A 6 -14.37 -17.59 8.58
C LEU A 6 -12.95 -18.10 8.23
N GLY A 7 -12.00 -18.04 9.15
CA GLY A 7 -10.62 -18.50 8.90
C GLY A 7 -9.87 -17.68 7.84
N VAL A 8 -10.29 -16.44 7.60
CA VAL A 8 -9.65 -15.51 6.66
C VAL A 8 -8.78 -14.51 7.39
N ASN A 9 -7.69 -14.10 6.77
CA ASN A 9 -6.89 -12.99 7.24
C ASN A 9 -7.62 -11.67 6.96
N VAL A 10 -7.66 -10.79 7.96
CA VAL A 10 -8.33 -9.50 7.85
C VAL A 10 -7.33 -8.39 8.15
N GLU A 11 -7.26 -7.43 7.26
CA GLU A 11 -6.67 -6.12 7.53
C GLU A 11 -7.79 -5.13 7.84
N LEU A 12 -7.65 -4.40 8.93
CA LEU A 12 -8.66 -3.45 9.40
C LEU A 12 -8.15 -2.03 9.23
N SER A 13 -8.88 -1.24 8.46
CA SER A 13 -8.56 0.15 8.16
C SER A 13 -9.67 1.09 8.63
N GLY A 14 -9.30 2.36 8.80
CA GLY A 14 -10.21 3.46 9.09
C GLY A 14 -10.38 3.80 10.56
N GLY A 15 -10.23 5.10 10.89
CA GLY A 15 -10.48 5.64 12.21
C GLY A 15 -9.47 5.29 13.31
N ILE A 16 -8.32 4.71 12.97
CA ILE A 16 -7.25 4.37 13.93
C ILE A 16 -6.37 5.60 14.09
N ARG A 17 -6.46 6.25 15.28
CA ARG A 17 -5.82 7.55 15.54
C ARG A 17 -5.16 7.67 16.91
N ASP A 18 -5.22 6.63 17.73
CA ASP A 18 -4.65 6.57 19.07
C ASP A 18 -4.39 5.12 19.49
N ASP A 19 -3.63 4.92 20.55
CA ASP A 19 -3.27 3.62 21.12
C ASP A 19 -4.49 2.75 21.42
N ALA A 20 -5.52 3.35 22.00
CA ALA A 20 -6.74 2.61 22.34
C ALA A 20 -7.47 2.10 21.10
N ALA A 21 -7.40 2.83 19.96
CA ALA A 21 -7.94 2.38 18.69
C ALA A 21 -7.10 1.25 18.10
N VAL A 22 -5.77 1.32 18.19
CA VAL A 22 -4.85 0.24 17.78
C VAL A 22 -5.14 -1.04 18.56
N GLU A 23 -5.20 -0.95 19.89
CA GLU A 23 -5.48 -2.10 20.75
C GLU A 23 -6.86 -2.72 20.47
N ARG A 24 -7.89 -1.89 20.31
CA ARG A 24 -9.24 -2.38 19.94
C ARG A 24 -9.25 -3.06 18.58
N ALA A 25 -8.57 -2.49 17.59
CA ALA A 25 -8.51 -3.05 16.25
C ALA A 25 -7.82 -4.41 16.24
N LEU A 26 -6.65 -4.54 16.87
CA LEU A 26 -5.94 -5.81 17.00
C LEU A 26 -6.68 -6.84 17.86
N ALA A 27 -7.41 -6.40 18.90
CA ALA A 27 -8.23 -7.28 19.74
C ALA A 27 -9.41 -7.92 18.99
N THR A 28 -9.79 -7.40 17.80
CA THR A 28 -10.80 -8.06 16.94
C THR A 28 -10.29 -9.38 16.34
N GLY A 29 -8.97 -9.60 16.35
CA GLY A 29 -8.31 -10.71 15.69
C GLY A 29 -7.89 -10.36 14.26
N ALA A 30 -7.91 -9.08 13.87
CA ALA A 30 -7.31 -8.63 12.63
C ALA A 30 -5.82 -8.97 12.62
N GLN A 31 -5.35 -9.50 11.51
CA GLN A 31 -3.94 -9.85 11.34
C GLN A 31 -3.09 -8.60 11.16
N ARG A 32 -3.65 -7.60 10.51
CA ARG A 32 -3.01 -6.30 10.26
C ARG A 32 -4.02 -5.17 10.44
N ILE A 33 -3.50 -4.01 10.76
CA ILE A 33 -4.25 -2.75 10.74
C ILE A 33 -3.57 -1.80 9.76
N SER A 34 -4.36 -0.93 9.13
CA SER A 34 -3.84 0.12 8.23
C SER A 34 -4.13 1.50 8.82
N ILE A 35 -3.09 2.35 8.91
CA ILE A 35 -3.14 3.68 9.50
C ILE A 35 -2.78 4.70 8.42
N GLY A 36 -3.73 5.55 8.06
CA GLY A 36 -3.52 6.61 7.04
C GLY A 36 -3.28 7.97 7.69
N THR A 37 -4.29 8.81 7.77
CA THR A 37 -4.21 10.21 8.21
C THR A 37 -3.39 10.42 9.49
N ALA A 38 -3.57 9.58 10.50
CA ALA A 38 -2.85 9.72 11.76
C ALA A 38 -1.34 9.49 11.63
N ALA A 39 -0.90 8.68 10.65
CA ALA A 39 0.52 8.48 10.36
C ALA A 39 1.18 9.73 9.78
N LEU A 40 0.41 10.58 9.08
CA LEU A 40 0.87 11.85 8.54
C LEU A 40 0.84 12.96 9.60
N GLU A 41 -0.22 13.00 10.41
CA GLU A 41 -0.48 14.07 11.39
C GLU A 41 0.30 13.91 12.70
N GLN A 42 0.72 12.68 13.04
CA GLN A 42 1.35 12.33 14.32
C GLN A 42 2.64 11.53 14.12
N PRO A 43 3.73 12.17 13.61
CA PRO A 43 4.97 11.46 13.25
C PRO A 43 5.57 10.64 14.40
N GLU A 44 5.74 11.23 15.57
CA GLU A 44 6.32 10.55 16.74
C GLU A 44 5.46 9.37 17.22
N TRP A 45 4.14 9.51 17.11
CA TRP A 45 3.21 8.45 17.51
C TRP A 45 3.28 7.26 16.54
N ILE A 46 3.30 7.50 15.22
CA ILE A 46 3.37 6.39 14.27
C ILE A 46 4.71 5.65 14.36
N GLU A 47 5.81 6.34 14.60
CA GLU A 47 7.13 5.72 14.84
C GLU A 47 7.09 4.76 16.03
N ASP A 48 6.48 5.17 17.15
CA ASP A 48 6.28 4.31 18.32
C ASP A 48 5.35 3.12 18.01
N ILE A 49 4.28 3.33 17.26
CA ILE A 49 3.38 2.25 16.84
C ILE A 49 4.10 1.23 15.94
N LEU A 50 4.88 1.68 14.97
CA LEU A 50 5.68 0.81 14.10
C LEU A 50 6.70 0.00 14.90
N ALA A 51 7.40 0.64 15.84
CA ALA A 51 8.35 -0.04 16.71
C ALA A 51 7.71 -1.12 17.60
N ARG A 52 6.47 -0.90 18.08
CA ARG A 52 5.76 -1.84 18.96
C ARG A 52 5.06 -2.99 18.24
N TYR A 53 4.55 -2.75 17.06
CA TYR A 53 3.65 -3.70 16.39
C TYR A 53 4.21 -4.27 15.08
N GLY A 54 5.23 -3.65 14.49
CA GLY A 54 5.97 -4.17 13.33
C GLY A 54 5.04 -4.54 12.15
N ASP A 55 5.13 -5.79 11.71
CA ASP A 55 4.40 -6.36 10.57
C ASP A 55 2.86 -6.35 10.70
N LYS A 56 2.34 -6.05 11.89
CA LYS A 56 0.90 -5.89 12.11
C LYS A 56 0.37 -4.52 11.72
N VAL A 57 1.24 -3.60 11.31
CA VAL A 57 0.87 -2.25 10.91
C VAL A 57 1.29 -2.01 9.47
N ALA A 58 0.33 -1.60 8.64
CA ALA A 58 0.58 -0.98 7.36
C ALA A 58 0.33 0.53 7.48
N VAL A 59 1.06 1.33 6.71
CA VAL A 59 0.76 2.75 6.57
C VAL A 59 0.06 2.97 5.22
N ASP A 60 -1.11 3.61 5.27
CA ASP A 60 -1.91 3.93 4.09
C ASP A 60 -1.56 5.34 3.60
N LEU A 61 -0.98 5.41 2.42
CA LEU A 61 -0.57 6.63 1.73
C LEU A 61 -1.52 6.88 0.55
N ALA A 62 -2.50 7.76 0.76
CA ALA A 62 -3.24 8.33 -0.35
C ALA A 62 -2.36 9.39 -1.03
N VAL A 63 -2.15 9.27 -2.34
CA VAL A 63 -1.20 10.07 -3.11
C VAL A 63 -1.92 10.81 -4.24
N ARG A 64 -1.54 12.05 -4.46
CA ARG A 64 -2.01 12.86 -5.59
C ARG A 64 -0.85 13.61 -6.24
N GLU A 65 -0.96 13.85 -7.52
CA GLU A 65 -0.08 14.77 -8.22
C GLU A 65 -0.56 16.22 -8.00
N ASP A 66 0.37 17.10 -7.65
CA ASP A 66 0.11 18.52 -7.48
C ASP A 66 1.29 19.32 -8.07
N GLY A 67 1.06 19.95 -9.23
CA GLY A 67 2.08 20.76 -9.90
C GLY A 67 3.30 20.00 -10.43
N GLY A 68 3.18 18.70 -10.68
CA GLY A 68 4.26 17.81 -11.13
C GLY A 68 5.01 17.13 -9.98
N GLU A 69 4.54 17.28 -8.75
CA GLU A 69 5.11 16.64 -7.56
C GLU A 69 4.09 15.69 -6.95
N TRP A 70 4.56 14.55 -6.44
CA TRP A 70 3.73 13.62 -5.69
C TRP A 70 3.60 14.05 -4.23
N ARG A 71 2.36 14.18 -3.77
CA ARG A 71 2.04 14.60 -2.41
C ARG A 71 1.12 13.61 -1.73
N THR A 72 1.34 13.37 -0.44
CA THR A 72 0.43 12.58 0.38
C THR A 72 -0.80 13.41 0.77
N ALA A 73 -1.93 12.75 0.94
CA ALA A 73 -3.21 13.36 1.29
C ALA A 73 -3.81 12.71 2.53
N GLY A 74 -4.29 13.53 3.45
CA GLY A 74 -4.99 13.10 4.66
C GLY A 74 -6.46 13.51 4.68
N ASN A 75 -7.16 13.13 5.78
CA ASN A 75 -8.54 13.55 6.06
C ASN A 75 -9.53 13.37 4.89
N GLY A 76 -9.56 12.16 4.30
CA GLY A 76 -10.41 11.91 3.12
C GLY A 76 -9.94 12.68 1.90
N TRP A 77 -8.60 12.85 1.76
CA TRP A 77 -7.88 13.45 0.64
C TRP A 77 -7.99 14.98 0.52
N VAL A 78 -8.48 15.65 1.56
CA VAL A 78 -8.69 17.11 1.53
C VAL A 78 -7.55 17.91 2.17
N SER A 79 -6.74 17.28 3.04
CA SER A 79 -5.56 17.93 3.62
C SER A 79 -4.29 17.50 2.92
N ASP A 80 -3.31 18.39 2.87
CA ASP A 80 -1.96 18.10 2.43
C ASP A 80 -1.21 17.37 3.54
N GLY A 81 -0.63 16.23 3.21
CA GLY A 81 0.15 15.39 4.13
C GLY A 81 1.66 15.51 3.95
N GLY A 82 2.12 16.36 3.01
CA GLY A 82 3.52 16.58 2.70
C GLY A 82 3.99 15.89 1.41
N ASP A 83 5.23 16.13 1.06
CA ASP A 83 5.89 15.46 -0.06
C ASP A 83 5.92 13.95 0.14
N LEU A 84 5.61 13.19 -0.91
CA LEU A 84 5.53 11.72 -0.83
C LEU A 84 6.86 11.11 -0.42
N TRP A 85 7.95 11.58 -1.03
CA TRP A 85 9.26 10.96 -0.86
C TRP A 85 9.83 11.24 0.53
N GLU A 86 9.65 12.45 1.06
CA GLU A 86 10.03 12.78 2.44
C GLU A 86 9.24 11.96 3.47
N VAL A 87 7.94 11.77 3.23
CA VAL A 87 7.07 10.95 4.10
C VAL A 87 7.50 9.48 4.04
N LEU A 88 7.77 8.97 2.83
CA LEU A 88 8.20 7.57 2.62
C LEU A 88 9.53 7.30 3.33
N GLU A 89 10.55 8.14 3.10
CA GLU A 89 11.87 8.03 3.73
C GLU A 89 11.77 8.01 5.27
N ARG A 90 10.98 8.90 5.85
CA ARG A 90 10.77 8.96 7.29
C ARG A 90 10.12 7.69 7.84
N LEU A 91 9.08 7.19 7.20
CA LEU A 91 8.36 6.00 7.64
C LEU A 91 9.17 4.73 7.43
N ASP A 92 9.95 4.65 6.36
CA ASP A 92 10.88 3.55 6.10
C ASP A 92 11.97 3.51 7.19
N ALA A 93 12.58 4.66 7.50
CA ALA A 93 13.55 4.79 8.59
C ALA A 93 12.96 4.43 9.96
N ALA A 94 11.64 4.62 10.17
CA ALA A 94 10.92 4.20 11.37
C ALA A 94 10.61 2.69 11.38
N GLY A 95 10.97 1.94 10.34
CA GLY A 95 10.78 0.50 10.23
C GLY A 95 9.39 0.08 9.74
N CYS A 96 8.72 0.90 8.94
CA CYS A 96 7.49 0.51 8.26
C CYS A 96 7.78 -0.65 7.31
N GLN A 97 7.01 -1.74 7.45
CA GLN A 97 7.23 -2.95 6.65
C GLN A 97 6.23 -3.10 5.49
N ARG A 98 5.21 -2.24 5.43
CA ARG A 98 4.20 -2.25 4.38
C ARG A 98 3.54 -0.89 4.19
N PHE A 99 3.47 -0.47 2.95
CA PHE A 99 2.67 0.67 2.53
C PHE A 99 1.46 0.21 1.70
N VAL A 100 0.30 0.77 1.98
CA VAL A 100 -0.84 0.74 1.06
C VAL A 100 -0.80 2.04 0.28
N VAL A 101 -0.60 1.96 -1.03
CA VAL A 101 -0.45 3.16 -1.88
C VAL A 101 -1.68 3.30 -2.76
N THR A 102 -2.39 4.42 -2.59
CA THR A 102 -3.61 4.74 -3.33
C THR A 102 -3.40 6.01 -4.15
N ASP A 103 -3.37 5.91 -5.48
CA ASP A 103 -3.50 7.09 -6.33
C ASP A 103 -4.96 7.59 -6.26
N VAL A 104 -5.15 8.76 -5.64
CA VAL A 104 -6.45 9.39 -5.44
C VAL A 104 -7.17 9.65 -6.77
N SER A 105 -6.42 9.94 -7.84
CA SER A 105 -6.97 10.19 -9.17
C SER A 105 -7.55 8.92 -9.83
N LYS A 106 -7.12 7.76 -9.38
CA LYS A 106 -7.52 6.45 -9.88
C LYS A 106 -8.62 5.79 -9.04
N ASP A 107 -8.73 6.14 -7.76
CA ASP A 107 -9.65 5.45 -6.86
C ASP A 107 -11.10 5.54 -7.32
N GLY A 108 -11.78 4.39 -7.38
CA GLY A 108 -13.15 4.26 -7.85
C GLY A 108 -13.40 4.50 -9.34
N THR A 109 -12.38 4.82 -10.15
CA THR A 109 -12.53 5.17 -11.57
C THR A 109 -12.64 3.96 -12.51
N LEU A 110 -12.12 2.80 -12.10
CA LEU A 110 -12.00 1.60 -12.95
C LEU A 110 -11.23 1.86 -14.26
N THR A 111 -10.12 2.60 -14.17
CA THR A 111 -9.27 2.96 -15.32
C THR A 111 -7.88 2.32 -15.30
N GLY A 112 -7.68 1.32 -14.44
CA GLY A 112 -6.40 0.70 -14.15
C GLY A 112 -5.63 1.41 -13.04
N PRO A 113 -4.73 0.68 -12.33
CA PRO A 113 -3.86 1.24 -11.31
C PRO A 113 -2.76 2.12 -11.93
N ASN A 114 -2.11 2.94 -11.11
CA ASN A 114 -0.97 3.73 -11.53
C ASN A 114 0.32 2.92 -11.32
N ILE A 115 0.65 2.09 -12.29
CA ILE A 115 1.82 1.20 -12.23
C ILE A 115 3.13 1.98 -12.05
N GLU A 116 3.28 3.10 -12.76
CA GLU A 116 4.49 3.92 -12.70
C GLU A 116 4.74 4.43 -11.28
N LEU A 117 3.74 5.07 -10.65
CA LEU A 117 3.83 5.53 -9.26
C LEU A 117 4.13 4.36 -8.29
N LEU A 118 3.46 3.22 -8.45
CA LEU A 118 3.66 2.07 -7.58
C LEU A 118 5.08 1.52 -7.65
N ARG A 119 5.66 1.46 -8.85
CA ARG A 119 7.06 1.06 -9.07
C ARG A 119 8.04 2.07 -8.51
N GLU A 120 7.83 3.38 -8.73
CA GLU A 120 8.65 4.43 -8.13
C GLU A 120 8.69 4.33 -6.60
N VAL A 121 7.52 4.10 -5.97
CA VAL A 121 7.43 3.90 -4.52
C VAL A 121 8.15 2.61 -4.11
N ALA A 122 7.96 1.51 -4.84
CA ALA A 122 8.61 0.24 -4.53
C ALA A 122 10.14 0.30 -4.63
N MET A 123 10.69 1.06 -5.57
CA MET A 123 12.13 1.29 -5.69
C MET A 123 12.71 2.19 -4.58
N ALA A 124 11.89 2.98 -3.91
CA ALA A 124 12.32 3.92 -2.87
C ALA A 124 12.27 3.32 -1.44
N THR A 125 11.86 2.05 -1.26
CA THR A 125 11.74 1.41 0.06
C THR A 125 11.95 -0.10 -0.02
N GLU A 126 12.42 -0.71 1.07
CA GLU A 126 12.45 -2.16 1.25
C GLU A 126 11.08 -2.73 1.73
N ALA A 127 10.14 -1.87 2.09
CA ALA A 127 8.82 -2.28 2.55
C ALA A 127 7.98 -2.86 1.40
N LYS A 128 7.05 -3.75 1.74
CA LYS A 128 6.11 -4.30 0.76
C LYS A 128 5.04 -3.28 0.40
N ILE A 129 4.65 -3.27 -0.88
CA ILE A 129 3.65 -2.37 -1.41
C ILE A 129 2.35 -3.12 -1.69
N THR A 130 1.26 -2.59 -1.18
CA THR A 130 -0.10 -2.98 -1.53
C THR A 130 -0.67 -1.93 -2.49
N ALA A 131 -0.91 -2.32 -3.73
CA ALA A 131 -1.51 -1.44 -4.74
C ALA A 131 -2.98 -1.17 -4.42
N SER A 132 -3.42 0.08 -4.47
CA SER A 132 -4.80 0.48 -4.25
C SER A 132 -5.25 1.56 -5.23
N GLY A 133 -6.51 1.49 -5.64
CA GLY A 133 -7.12 2.43 -6.57
C GLY A 133 -7.03 2.02 -8.05
N GLY A 134 -8.14 2.17 -8.76
CA GLY A 134 -8.22 2.03 -10.21
C GLY A 134 -8.40 0.63 -10.77
N ILE A 135 -8.04 -0.43 -10.06
CA ILE A 135 -8.10 -1.81 -10.55
C ILE A 135 -9.49 -2.13 -11.10
N SER A 136 -9.54 -2.57 -12.35
CA SER A 136 -10.78 -2.73 -13.13
C SER A 136 -10.94 -4.10 -13.78
N SER A 137 -9.83 -4.82 -14.02
CA SER A 137 -9.80 -6.08 -14.77
C SER A 137 -8.77 -7.06 -14.19
N VAL A 138 -8.83 -8.31 -14.63
CA VAL A 138 -7.81 -9.31 -14.27
C VAL A 138 -6.47 -9.02 -14.97
N GLU A 139 -6.49 -8.31 -16.08
CA GLU A 139 -5.30 -7.85 -16.79
C GLU A 139 -4.49 -6.87 -15.96
N ASP A 140 -5.17 -5.94 -15.24
CA ASP A 140 -4.51 -5.03 -14.29
C ASP A 140 -3.79 -5.82 -13.18
N LEU A 141 -4.39 -6.91 -12.72
CA LEU A 141 -3.79 -7.77 -11.69
C LEU A 141 -2.59 -8.56 -12.22
N ARG A 142 -2.66 -9.04 -13.47
CA ARG A 142 -1.51 -9.68 -14.13
C ARG A 142 -0.35 -8.70 -14.28
N GLU A 143 -0.65 -7.47 -14.66
CA GLU A 143 0.38 -6.43 -14.78
C GLU A 143 1.03 -6.12 -13.44
N LEU A 144 0.26 -5.95 -12.36
CA LEU A 144 0.80 -5.76 -11.02
C LEU A 144 1.67 -6.94 -10.57
N ALA A 145 1.25 -8.17 -10.84
CA ALA A 145 1.97 -9.38 -10.46
C ALA A 145 3.35 -9.51 -11.13
N LEU A 146 3.59 -8.87 -12.27
CA LEU A 146 4.91 -8.81 -12.90
C LEU A 146 5.96 -8.15 -11.99
N TYR A 147 5.56 -7.25 -11.11
CA TYR A 147 6.42 -6.44 -10.26
C TYR A 147 6.48 -6.95 -8.80
N GLU A 148 6.08 -8.20 -8.54
CA GLU A 148 6.18 -8.81 -7.20
C GLU A 148 7.60 -8.78 -6.65
N ASN A 149 8.61 -9.06 -7.48
CA ASN A 149 10.01 -9.02 -7.10
C ASN A 149 10.53 -7.60 -6.83
N GLU A 150 9.88 -6.56 -7.34
CA GLU A 150 10.16 -5.16 -6.99
C GLU A 150 9.51 -4.74 -5.67
N GLY A 151 8.69 -5.60 -5.04
CA GLY A 151 8.05 -5.33 -3.75
C GLY A 151 6.54 -5.10 -3.80
N ILE A 152 5.91 -5.05 -4.99
CA ILE A 152 4.45 -4.92 -5.14
C ILE A 152 3.83 -6.32 -5.00
N ASP A 153 3.55 -6.73 -3.76
CA ASP A 153 3.16 -8.11 -3.45
C ASP A 153 1.66 -8.33 -3.27
N SER A 154 0.87 -7.27 -3.29
CA SER A 154 -0.57 -7.37 -3.04
C SER A 154 -1.36 -6.22 -3.64
N ALA A 155 -2.68 -6.40 -3.77
CA ALA A 155 -3.58 -5.41 -4.32
C ALA A 155 -4.92 -5.38 -3.57
N ILE A 156 -5.49 -4.18 -3.40
CA ILE A 156 -6.84 -3.98 -2.89
C ILE A 156 -7.80 -3.82 -4.07
N ILE A 157 -8.75 -4.74 -4.16
CA ILE A 157 -9.78 -4.72 -5.19
C ILE A 157 -11.10 -4.34 -4.53
N GLY A 158 -11.58 -3.16 -4.82
CA GLY A 158 -12.84 -2.63 -4.29
C GLY A 158 -13.98 -2.72 -5.29
N LYS A 159 -14.22 -1.62 -5.98
CA LYS A 159 -15.37 -1.40 -6.86
C LYS A 159 -15.54 -2.48 -7.94
N ALA A 160 -14.46 -2.94 -8.56
CA ALA A 160 -14.49 -3.93 -9.62
C ALA A 160 -15.15 -5.27 -9.19
N LEU A 161 -14.88 -5.73 -7.95
CA LEU A 161 -15.56 -6.90 -7.40
C LEU A 161 -17.04 -6.65 -7.14
N TYR A 162 -17.40 -5.48 -6.59
CA TYR A 162 -18.81 -5.14 -6.32
C TYR A 162 -19.64 -4.94 -7.59
N GLU A 163 -19.02 -4.48 -8.66
CA GLU A 163 -19.66 -4.33 -9.98
C GLU A 163 -19.65 -5.64 -10.78
N GLY A 164 -18.94 -6.66 -10.31
CA GLY A 164 -18.88 -7.98 -10.95
C GLY A 164 -18.06 -7.99 -12.24
N ASN A 165 -17.05 -7.13 -12.35
CA ASN A 165 -16.15 -7.12 -13.51
C ASN A 165 -15.39 -8.45 -13.63
N PHE A 166 -15.07 -9.06 -12.50
CA PHE A 166 -14.50 -10.40 -12.37
C PHE A 166 -14.77 -10.94 -10.96
N THR A 167 -14.58 -12.22 -10.77
CA THR A 167 -14.69 -12.90 -9.48
C THR A 167 -13.33 -12.97 -8.77
N LEU A 168 -13.34 -13.23 -7.46
CA LEU A 168 -12.09 -13.44 -6.71
C LEU A 168 -11.32 -14.67 -7.23
N ASP A 169 -12.03 -15.74 -7.61
CA ASP A 169 -11.40 -16.95 -8.16
C ASP A 169 -10.69 -16.66 -9.48
N GLU A 170 -11.31 -15.87 -10.36
CA GLU A 170 -10.68 -15.41 -11.61
C GLU A 170 -9.46 -14.53 -11.34
N ALA A 171 -9.54 -13.62 -10.37
CA ALA A 171 -8.41 -12.78 -9.96
C ALA A 171 -7.23 -13.62 -9.45
N LEU A 172 -7.49 -14.57 -8.54
CA LEU A 172 -6.46 -15.44 -7.98
C LEU A 172 -5.84 -16.36 -9.04
N ALA A 173 -6.65 -16.91 -9.95
CA ALA A 173 -6.16 -17.70 -11.06
C ALA A 173 -5.27 -16.88 -12.01
N ALA A 174 -5.67 -15.63 -12.29
CA ALA A 174 -4.94 -14.75 -13.20
C ALA A 174 -3.53 -14.41 -12.68
N VAL A 175 -3.39 -14.12 -11.39
CA VAL A 175 -2.07 -13.79 -10.81
C VAL A 175 -1.20 -15.03 -10.63
N ALA A 176 -1.79 -16.21 -10.36
CA ALA A 176 -1.05 -17.46 -10.21
C ALA A 176 -0.38 -17.95 -11.52
N GLU A 177 -0.78 -17.44 -12.67
CA GLU A 177 -0.21 -17.76 -13.98
C GLU A 177 0.97 -16.84 -14.37
N VAL A 178 1.20 -15.77 -13.60
CA VAL A 178 2.23 -14.78 -13.92
C VAL A 178 3.57 -15.20 -13.32
N GLU A 179 4.61 -15.17 -14.11
CA GLU A 179 6.00 -15.27 -13.65
C GLU A 179 6.51 -13.84 -13.46
N PRO A 180 6.83 -13.42 -12.21
CA PRO A 180 7.31 -12.07 -11.95
C PRO A 180 8.61 -11.77 -12.69
N LEU A 181 8.74 -10.54 -13.17
CA LEU A 181 9.98 -10.04 -13.76
C LEU A 181 11.10 -10.10 -12.70
N PRO A 182 12.37 -10.30 -13.12
CA PRO A 182 13.48 -10.10 -12.21
C PRO A 182 13.44 -8.66 -11.69
N ALA A 183 13.74 -8.49 -10.39
CA ALA A 183 13.90 -7.14 -9.84
C ALA A 183 14.96 -6.39 -10.67
N GLU A 184 14.71 -5.14 -11.03
CA GLU A 184 15.73 -4.31 -11.65
C GLU A 184 16.88 -4.18 -10.65
N GLU A 185 18.09 -4.54 -11.06
CA GLU A 185 19.29 -4.27 -10.26
C GLU A 185 19.37 -2.75 -10.08
N THR A 186 19.32 -2.32 -8.84
CA THR A 186 19.58 -0.91 -8.50
C THR A 186 21.02 -0.62 -8.93
N ILE A 187 21.18 0.09 -10.03
CA ILE A 187 22.49 0.62 -10.44
C ILE A 187 22.86 1.64 -9.36
N ASP A 188 23.79 1.28 -8.50
CA ASP A 188 24.39 2.26 -7.60
C ASP A 188 25.26 3.20 -8.45
N PRO A 189 24.83 4.48 -8.66
CA PRO A 189 25.57 5.41 -9.51
C PRO A 189 26.95 5.74 -8.94
N PHE A 190 27.30 5.23 -7.76
CA PHE A 190 28.59 5.41 -7.09
C PHE A 190 29.41 4.12 -7.03
N ASP A 191 28.92 3.00 -7.58
CA ASP A 191 29.70 1.78 -7.69
C ASP A 191 30.82 1.96 -8.74
N PRO A 192 32.10 1.87 -8.33
CA PRO A 192 33.22 2.04 -9.27
C PRO A 192 33.36 0.90 -10.29
N GLU A 193 32.61 -0.20 -10.20
CA GLU A 193 32.60 -1.29 -11.16
C GLU A 193 31.58 -1.09 -12.29
N ASP A 194 30.65 -0.14 -12.17
CA ASP A 194 29.63 0.20 -13.17
C ASP A 194 30.03 1.35 -14.13
N ASN A 195 31.33 1.76 -14.17
CA ASN A 195 31.85 2.80 -15.06
C ASN A 195 32.83 2.25 -16.10
#